data_c1408ed929d6a89e67b7df44a4b897ba
#
_entry.id   c1408ed929d6a89e67b7df44a4b897ba
#
_cell.length_a   1.000
_cell.length_b   1.000
_cell.length_c   1.000
_cell.angle_alpha   90.00
_cell.angle_beta   90.00
_cell.angle_gamma   90.00
#
_symmetry.space_group_name_H-M   'P 1'
#
loop_
_entity.id
_entity.type
_entity.pdbx_description
1 polymer ?
#
loop_
_entity_poly.entity_id
_entity_poly.type
_entity_poly.pdbx_seq_one_letter_code
_entity_poly.pdbx_strand_id
1 'polypeptide(L)'
;TGTKLEQEFEEANDNIINEHKKIAKKRVGFMLTRNYAVGDFIIDALYITYLVYKAAILHSLNYSDAVILFNRTGSLRGCMRMFSQIGPLAQENSLFTDKIKTFLKNEPKLTKTDGIAIPATDGDLELKNVTFKYTEDGKTILNNINLKVKKGEHIAIVGYNGAGKTTLIKLLMRLYDPTSGTISYKNHNINEYNSADYRRLIGVVFQDFQMFGATLAENVVMDHLQEDELEEKMHKIKSSLINSGFEEKLNKLEDGLFTQVTTEFDKKGVDFSGGESQKVAISRAFYKDAEILIMDEPSSALDPIAEYELNKAMETAAKGKTVFYISHRLSTTRDADRIIMLEQGQIIEEGTHAQLLAQNGKYAQMWHTQAGNYN
;
A
#
# COMPACT_ATOMS: atom_id res chain seq x y z
N THR A 1 -21.99 7.91 18.88
CA THR A 1 -21.26 8.48 17.70
C THR A 1 -21.14 7.48 16.56
N GLY A 2 -21.03 6.16 16.82
CA GLY A 2 -20.96 5.12 15.78
C GLY A 2 -22.25 5.00 14.97
N THR A 3 -23.39 4.96 15.64
CA THR A 3 -24.72 4.83 15.02
C THR A 3 -25.10 5.97 14.07
N LYS A 4 -24.62 7.18 14.29
CA LYS A 4 -24.91 8.33 13.42
C LYS A 4 -24.10 8.28 12.12
N LEU A 5 -22.85 7.81 12.19
CA LEU A 5 -21.99 7.62 11.02
C LEU A 5 -22.47 6.45 10.15
N GLU A 6 -22.96 5.38 10.77
CA GLU A 6 -23.58 4.24 10.09
C GLU A 6 -24.85 4.66 9.33
N GLN A 7 -25.72 5.46 9.97
CA GLN A 7 -26.92 6.00 9.33
C GLN A 7 -26.59 6.93 8.14
N GLU A 8 -25.62 7.84 8.31
CA GLU A 8 -25.17 8.73 7.21
C GLU A 8 -24.54 7.93 6.05
N PHE A 9 -23.85 6.82 6.34
CA PHE A 9 -23.28 5.94 5.31
C PHE A 9 -24.37 5.15 4.58
N GLU A 10 -25.38 4.61 5.29
CA GLU A 10 -26.52 3.91 4.69
C GLU A 10 -27.35 4.85 3.83
N GLU A 11 -27.65 6.07 4.28
CA GLU A 11 -28.36 7.07 3.48
C GLU A 11 -27.59 7.48 2.21
N ALA A 12 -26.26 7.68 2.31
CA ALA A 12 -25.42 7.99 1.16
C ALA A 12 -25.37 6.83 0.16
N ASN A 13 -25.27 5.59 0.63
CA ASN A 13 -25.25 4.39 -0.19
C ASN A 13 -26.60 4.17 -0.91
N ASP A 14 -27.71 4.35 -0.20
CA ASP A 14 -29.06 4.26 -0.78
C ASP A 14 -29.32 5.34 -1.84
N ASN A 15 -28.83 6.55 -1.64
CA ASN A 15 -28.91 7.62 -2.63
C ASN A 15 -28.12 7.27 -3.90
N ILE A 16 -26.91 6.75 -3.76
CA ILE A 16 -26.09 6.29 -4.91
C ILE A 16 -26.80 5.15 -5.66
N ILE A 17 -27.32 4.15 -4.93
CA ILE A 17 -28.04 3.03 -5.53
C ILE A 17 -29.30 3.51 -6.28
N ASN A 18 -30.04 4.46 -5.72
CA ASN A 18 -31.24 5.00 -6.33
C ASN A 18 -30.93 5.86 -7.56
N GLU A 19 -29.87 6.65 -7.56
CA GLU A 19 -29.39 7.35 -8.74
C GLU A 19 -28.94 6.38 -9.86
N HIS A 20 -28.19 5.34 -9.52
CA HIS A 20 -27.81 4.29 -10.48
C HIS A 20 -29.03 3.57 -11.08
N LYS A 21 -30.04 3.22 -10.25
CA LYS A 21 -31.30 2.63 -10.72
C LYS A 21 -32.07 3.59 -11.66
N LYS A 22 -32.07 4.89 -11.38
CA LYS A 22 -32.73 5.91 -12.20
C LYS A 22 -32.03 6.08 -13.56
N ILE A 23 -30.71 6.09 -13.56
CA ILE A 23 -29.88 6.13 -14.77
C ILE A 23 -30.06 4.84 -15.59
N ALA A 24 -30.05 3.68 -14.95
CA ALA A 24 -30.28 2.39 -15.60
C ALA A 24 -31.68 2.32 -16.23
N LYS A 25 -32.75 2.73 -15.51
CA LYS A 25 -34.10 2.82 -16.06
C LYS A 25 -34.20 3.76 -17.26
N LYS A 26 -33.56 4.94 -17.21
CA LYS A 26 -33.51 5.85 -18.36
C LYS A 26 -32.78 5.24 -19.55
N ARG A 27 -31.62 4.57 -19.32
CA ARG A 27 -30.87 3.88 -20.37
C ARG A 27 -31.65 2.73 -20.99
N VAL A 28 -32.28 1.90 -20.17
CA VAL A 28 -33.12 0.77 -20.65
C VAL A 28 -34.36 1.32 -21.39
N GLY A 29 -35.03 2.34 -20.86
CA GLY A 29 -36.15 3.01 -21.57
C GLY A 29 -35.72 3.60 -22.92
N PHE A 30 -34.60 4.28 -22.98
CA PHE A 30 -34.06 4.84 -24.21
C PHE A 30 -33.61 3.76 -25.22
N MET A 31 -33.02 2.65 -24.74
CA MET A 31 -32.70 1.50 -25.60
C MET A 31 -33.94 0.80 -26.16
N LEU A 32 -34.96 0.61 -25.34
CA LEU A 32 -36.22 -0.02 -25.76
C LEU A 32 -36.98 0.86 -26.75
N THR A 33 -37.08 2.16 -26.51
CA THR A 33 -37.74 3.10 -27.45
C THR A 33 -36.96 3.26 -28.76
N ARG A 34 -35.62 3.25 -28.72
CA ARG A 34 -34.79 3.40 -29.90
C ARG A 34 -34.73 2.14 -30.78
N ASN A 35 -34.76 0.96 -30.18
CA ASN A 35 -34.54 -0.29 -30.95
C ASN A 35 -35.83 -1.05 -31.32
N TYR A 36 -36.94 -0.87 -30.62
CA TYR A 36 -38.08 -1.75 -30.81
C TYR A 36 -39.39 -1.13 -31.32
N ALA A 37 -39.63 0.15 -31.09
CA ALA A 37 -40.98 0.66 -31.33
C ALA A 37 -41.19 1.45 -32.62
N VAL A 38 -40.20 2.14 -33.18
CA VAL A 38 -40.46 3.09 -34.25
C VAL A 38 -39.70 2.76 -35.54
N GLY A 39 -38.44 2.31 -35.44
CA GLY A 39 -37.60 2.11 -36.62
C GLY A 39 -37.99 0.90 -37.47
N ASP A 40 -38.06 -0.26 -36.79
CA ASP A 40 -38.23 -1.55 -37.46
C ASP A 40 -39.65 -1.72 -38.07
N PHE A 41 -40.70 -1.34 -37.30
CA PHE A 41 -42.08 -1.54 -37.72
C PHE A 41 -42.47 -0.59 -38.88
N ILE A 42 -42.09 0.69 -38.81
CA ILE A 42 -42.43 1.67 -39.87
C ILE A 42 -41.67 1.36 -41.15
N ILE A 43 -40.38 1.00 -41.02
CA ILE A 43 -39.57 0.63 -42.19
C ILE A 43 -40.10 -0.63 -42.84
N ASP A 44 -40.50 -1.62 -42.04
CA ASP A 44 -41.10 -2.87 -42.54
C ASP A 44 -42.42 -2.63 -43.23
N ALA A 45 -43.31 -1.83 -42.61
CA ALA A 45 -44.59 -1.47 -43.20
C ALA A 45 -44.43 -0.76 -44.55
N LEU A 46 -43.53 0.22 -44.62
CA LEU A 46 -43.24 0.96 -45.84
C LEU A 46 -42.64 0.04 -46.93
N TYR A 47 -41.73 -0.85 -46.52
CA TYR A 47 -41.07 -1.77 -47.47
C TYR A 47 -42.04 -2.83 -47.98
N ILE A 48 -42.86 -3.41 -47.14
CA ILE A 48 -43.93 -4.36 -47.55
C ILE A 48 -44.91 -3.64 -48.49
N THR A 49 -45.34 -2.44 -48.16
CA THR A 49 -46.23 -1.66 -49.00
C THR A 49 -45.60 -1.39 -50.35
N TYR A 50 -44.32 -1.04 -50.43
CA TYR A 50 -43.57 -0.86 -51.66
C TYR A 50 -43.47 -2.16 -52.47
N LEU A 51 -43.20 -3.31 -51.84
CA LEU A 51 -43.13 -4.60 -52.54
C LEU A 51 -44.51 -5.01 -53.11
N VAL A 52 -45.58 -4.80 -52.32
CA VAL A 52 -46.97 -5.06 -52.76
C VAL A 52 -47.35 -4.14 -53.94
N TYR A 53 -47.02 -2.84 -53.88
CA TYR A 53 -47.21 -1.90 -54.99
C TYR A 53 -46.51 -2.32 -56.27
N LYS A 54 -45.22 -2.76 -56.14
CA LYS A 54 -44.45 -3.26 -57.30
C LYS A 54 -45.01 -4.57 -57.88
N ALA A 55 -45.50 -5.46 -57.07
CA ALA A 55 -46.02 -6.75 -57.49
C ALA A 55 -47.45 -6.65 -58.03
N ALA A 56 -48.36 -5.95 -57.31
CA ALA A 56 -49.78 -5.96 -57.62
C ALA A 56 -50.22 -4.88 -58.62
N ILE A 57 -49.56 -3.70 -58.62
CA ILE A 57 -49.96 -2.56 -59.44
C ILE A 57 -49.06 -2.38 -60.66
N LEU A 58 -47.75 -2.45 -60.49
CA LEU A 58 -46.81 -2.29 -61.60
C LEU A 58 -46.49 -3.59 -62.33
N HIS A 59 -46.92 -4.77 -61.86
CA HIS A 59 -46.60 -6.10 -62.39
C HIS A 59 -45.11 -6.28 -62.74
N SER A 60 -44.23 -5.55 -62.06
CA SER A 60 -42.79 -5.51 -62.35
C SER A 60 -41.99 -6.48 -61.46
N LEU A 61 -42.67 -7.18 -60.53
CA LEU A 61 -42.03 -8.14 -59.60
C LEU A 61 -42.89 -9.38 -59.49
N ASN A 62 -42.26 -10.56 -59.65
CA ASN A 62 -42.96 -11.83 -59.42
C ASN A 62 -43.10 -12.07 -57.91
N TYR A 63 -44.10 -12.86 -57.53
CA TYR A 63 -44.36 -13.19 -56.12
C TYR A 63 -43.13 -13.84 -55.46
N SER A 64 -42.47 -14.75 -56.17
CA SER A 64 -41.25 -15.43 -55.67
C SER A 64 -40.12 -14.41 -55.36
N ASP A 65 -39.92 -13.42 -56.25
CA ASP A 65 -38.88 -12.40 -56.07
C ASP A 65 -39.21 -11.45 -54.90
N ALA A 66 -40.50 -11.15 -54.72
CA ALA A 66 -40.95 -10.35 -53.58
C ALA A 66 -40.66 -11.02 -52.22
N VAL A 67 -40.90 -12.35 -52.12
CA VAL A 67 -40.62 -13.18 -50.94
C VAL A 67 -39.10 -13.26 -50.66
N ILE A 68 -38.29 -13.44 -51.72
CA ILE A 68 -36.83 -13.47 -51.58
C ILE A 68 -36.30 -12.12 -51.13
N LEU A 69 -36.76 -11.04 -51.67
CA LEU A 69 -36.35 -9.67 -51.27
C LEU A 69 -36.74 -9.38 -49.82
N PHE A 70 -37.95 -9.77 -49.41
CA PHE A 70 -38.41 -9.63 -48.02
C PHE A 70 -37.53 -10.39 -47.04
N ASN A 71 -37.22 -11.65 -47.31
CA ASN A 71 -36.35 -12.45 -46.44
C ASN A 71 -34.92 -11.92 -46.40
N ARG A 72 -34.36 -11.41 -47.51
CA ARG A 72 -33.01 -10.82 -47.52
C ARG A 72 -32.91 -9.50 -46.74
N THR A 73 -34.00 -8.75 -46.61
CA THR A 73 -34.03 -7.54 -45.83
C THR A 73 -33.87 -7.86 -44.31
N GLY A 74 -34.37 -9.00 -43.86
CA GLY A 74 -34.16 -9.45 -42.49
C GLY A 74 -32.66 -9.67 -42.14
N SER A 75 -31.92 -10.25 -43.09
CA SER A 75 -30.48 -10.46 -42.93
C SER A 75 -29.69 -9.14 -42.93
N LEU A 76 -30.03 -8.23 -43.81
CA LEU A 76 -29.41 -6.90 -43.88
C LEU A 76 -29.62 -6.12 -42.60
N ARG A 77 -30.84 -6.18 -42.03
CA ARG A 77 -31.14 -5.56 -40.72
C ARG A 77 -30.35 -6.18 -39.59
N GLY A 78 -30.20 -7.49 -39.58
CA GLY A 78 -29.36 -8.21 -38.61
C GLY A 78 -27.93 -7.68 -38.61
N CYS A 79 -27.36 -7.48 -39.80
CA CYS A 79 -26.03 -6.86 -39.94
C CYS A 79 -26.01 -5.41 -39.46
N MET A 80 -26.99 -4.58 -39.80
CA MET A 80 -27.05 -3.19 -39.34
C MET A 80 -27.22 -3.10 -37.82
N ARG A 81 -28.00 -3.98 -37.19
CA ARG A 81 -28.09 -4.09 -35.72
C ARG A 81 -26.76 -4.43 -35.10
N MET A 82 -26.05 -5.41 -35.67
CA MET A 82 -24.73 -5.80 -35.17
C MET A 82 -23.76 -4.61 -35.24
N PHE A 83 -23.73 -3.85 -36.33
CA PHE A 83 -22.91 -2.66 -36.42
C PHE A 83 -23.29 -1.58 -35.40
N SER A 84 -24.58 -1.39 -35.12
CA SER A 84 -25.03 -0.42 -34.12
C SER A 84 -24.65 -0.78 -32.67
N GLN A 85 -24.41 -2.07 -32.40
CA GLN A 85 -23.98 -2.58 -31.09
C GLN A 85 -22.45 -2.53 -30.93
N ILE A 86 -21.70 -2.62 -32.02
CA ILE A 86 -20.23 -2.59 -32.00
C ILE A 86 -19.71 -1.25 -31.46
N GLY A 87 -20.32 -0.14 -31.86
CA GLY A 87 -19.88 1.20 -31.46
C GLY A 87 -19.82 1.41 -29.93
N PRO A 88 -20.93 1.22 -29.21
CA PRO A 88 -20.95 1.31 -27.73
C PRO A 88 -19.99 0.32 -27.05
N LEU A 89 -19.91 -0.93 -27.55
CA LEU A 89 -19.01 -1.94 -27.02
C LEU A 89 -17.53 -1.57 -27.22
N ALA A 90 -17.20 -1.04 -28.41
CA ALA A 90 -15.86 -0.56 -28.69
C ALA A 90 -15.49 0.65 -27.81
N GLN A 91 -16.43 1.55 -27.54
CA GLN A 91 -16.21 2.67 -26.64
C GLN A 91 -15.99 2.24 -25.20
N GLU A 92 -16.76 1.27 -24.69
CA GLU A 92 -16.59 0.70 -23.35
C GLU A 92 -15.24 0.00 -23.23
N ASN A 93 -14.87 -0.83 -24.18
CA ASN A 93 -13.57 -1.50 -24.22
C ASN A 93 -12.40 -0.52 -24.35
N SER A 94 -12.59 0.60 -25.07
CA SER A 94 -11.58 1.66 -25.17
C SER A 94 -11.27 2.28 -23.82
N LEU A 95 -12.28 2.51 -22.96
CA LEU A 95 -12.08 3.06 -21.61
C LEU A 95 -11.26 2.12 -20.72
N PHE A 96 -11.50 0.80 -20.79
CA PHE A 96 -10.68 -0.19 -20.09
C PHE A 96 -9.26 -0.23 -20.65
N THR A 97 -9.12 -0.21 -21.97
CA THR A 97 -7.83 -0.24 -22.65
C THR A 97 -6.99 1.00 -22.29
N ASP A 98 -7.60 2.18 -22.21
CA ASP A 98 -6.91 3.41 -21.83
C ASP A 98 -6.45 3.41 -20.38
N LYS A 99 -7.23 2.83 -19.45
CA LYS A 99 -6.80 2.63 -18.07
C LYS A 99 -5.59 1.68 -17.98
N ILE A 100 -5.63 0.56 -18.72
CA ILE A 100 -4.52 -0.37 -18.78
C ILE A 100 -3.28 0.28 -19.40
N LYS A 101 -3.44 1.02 -20.50
CA LYS A 101 -2.34 1.79 -21.14
C LYS A 101 -1.74 2.82 -20.19
N THR A 102 -2.59 3.54 -19.45
CA THR A 102 -2.13 4.50 -18.44
C THR A 102 -1.33 3.83 -17.36
N PHE A 103 -1.80 2.67 -16.88
CA PHE A 103 -1.07 1.87 -15.88
C PHE A 103 0.28 1.37 -16.43
N LEU A 104 0.31 0.81 -17.64
CA LEU A 104 1.53 0.31 -18.27
C LEU A 104 2.53 1.40 -18.66
N LYS A 105 2.06 2.62 -18.95
CA LYS A 105 2.89 3.79 -19.24
C LYS A 105 3.38 4.51 -17.98
N ASN A 106 2.89 4.11 -16.81
CA ASN A 106 3.31 4.72 -15.56
C ASN A 106 4.77 4.30 -15.29
N GLU A 107 5.69 5.18 -15.64
CA GLU A 107 7.11 4.98 -15.32
C GLU A 107 7.30 5.07 -13.80
N PRO A 108 8.13 4.18 -13.23
CA PRO A 108 8.45 4.28 -11.80
C PRO A 108 9.08 5.65 -11.53
N LYS A 109 8.51 6.41 -10.61
CA LYS A 109 9.04 7.71 -10.19
C LYS A 109 10.42 7.62 -9.55
N LEU A 110 10.75 6.45 -9.01
CA LEU A 110 12.07 6.18 -8.47
C LEU A 110 13.02 5.83 -9.63
N THR A 111 14.10 6.57 -9.75
CA THR A 111 15.13 6.32 -10.74
C THR A 111 15.68 4.90 -10.56
N LYS A 112 15.46 4.05 -11.56
CA LYS A 112 16.19 2.77 -11.69
C LYS A 112 17.60 3.13 -12.09
N THR A 113 18.50 3.19 -11.13
CA THR A 113 19.91 3.32 -11.46
C THR A 113 20.54 1.93 -11.37
N ASP A 114 21.33 1.57 -12.39
CA ASP A 114 22.44 0.65 -12.24
C ASP A 114 23.44 1.35 -11.30
N GLY A 115 23.06 1.45 -10.01
CA GLY A 115 23.72 2.34 -9.06
C GLY A 115 25.08 1.80 -8.63
N ILE A 116 25.87 2.67 -8.02
CA ILE A 116 27.16 2.29 -7.44
C ILE A 116 26.96 1.25 -6.33
N ALA A 117 27.94 0.37 -6.16
CA ALA A 117 27.97 -0.56 -5.05
C ALA A 117 28.11 0.21 -3.72
N ILE A 118 27.49 -0.32 -2.67
CA ILE A 118 27.57 0.28 -1.34
C ILE A 118 28.99 0.11 -0.79
N PRO A 119 29.67 1.20 -0.39
CA PRO A 119 31.01 1.10 0.19
C PRO A 119 31.02 0.24 1.45
N ALA A 120 32.03 -0.62 1.57
CA ALA A 120 32.25 -1.43 2.78
C ALA A 120 32.67 -0.58 4.00
N THR A 121 33.02 0.69 3.77
CA THR A 121 33.41 1.63 4.82
C THR A 121 32.23 2.03 5.69
N ASP A 122 32.51 2.38 6.93
CA ASP A 122 31.53 3.02 7.82
C ASP A 122 31.18 4.43 7.35
N GLY A 123 29.99 4.88 7.68
CA GLY A 123 29.58 6.23 7.35
C GLY A 123 28.27 6.64 7.99
N ASP A 124 28.08 7.95 8.04
CA ASP A 124 26.91 8.60 8.60
C ASP A 124 25.77 8.66 7.58
N LEU A 125 24.55 8.78 8.09
CA LEU A 125 23.38 9.15 7.31
C LEU A 125 23.15 10.66 7.48
N GLU A 126 23.03 11.40 6.38
CA GLU A 126 22.91 12.85 6.43
C GLU A 126 21.77 13.34 5.50
N LEU A 127 20.89 14.16 6.04
CA LEU A 127 19.82 14.87 5.32
C LEU A 127 20.22 16.35 5.25
N LYS A 128 20.24 16.93 4.05
CA LYS A 128 20.54 18.36 3.83
C LYS A 128 19.40 19.04 3.11
N ASN A 129 18.76 19.98 3.78
CA ASN A 129 17.67 20.83 3.26
C ASN A 129 16.54 20.02 2.60
N VAL A 130 16.21 18.86 3.18
CA VAL A 130 15.24 17.92 2.60
C VAL A 130 13.82 18.47 2.73
N THR A 131 13.18 18.65 1.58
CA THR A 131 11.78 19.05 1.47
C THR A 131 11.03 18.00 0.67
N PHE A 132 9.79 17.69 1.07
CA PHE A 132 9.01 16.65 0.41
C PHE A 132 7.52 16.98 0.30
N LYS A 133 6.96 16.65 -0.86
CA LYS A 133 5.53 16.63 -1.19
C LYS A 133 5.19 15.33 -1.90
N TYR A 134 4.00 14.77 -1.64
CA TYR A 134 3.55 13.55 -2.35
C TYR A 134 3.13 13.82 -3.81
N THR A 135 2.64 15.03 -4.10
CA THR A 135 2.27 15.49 -5.44
C THR A 135 2.84 16.90 -5.67
N GLU A 136 3.09 17.27 -6.91
CA GLU A 136 3.69 18.58 -7.25
C GLU A 136 2.91 19.76 -6.68
N ASP A 137 1.58 19.71 -6.79
CA ASP A 137 0.67 20.75 -6.26
C ASP A 137 0.23 20.48 -4.81
N GLY A 138 0.79 19.43 -4.19
CA GLY A 138 0.39 18.97 -2.85
C GLY A 138 0.97 19.84 -1.73
N LYS A 139 0.38 19.64 -0.53
CA LYS A 139 0.91 20.24 0.70
C LYS A 139 2.34 19.74 0.97
N THR A 140 3.22 20.64 1.37
CA THR A 140 4.55 20.28 1.88
C THR A 140 4.40 19.51 3.20
N ILE A 141 4.92 18.29 3.22
CA ILE A 141 4.86 17.39 4.38
C ILE A 141 6.14 17.50 5.22
N LEU A 142 7.29 17.56 4.55
CA LEU A 142 8.57 17.86 5.21
C LEU A 142 9.16 19.12 4.60
N ASN A 143 9.70 19.98 5.43
CA ASN A 143 10.17 21.28 5.02
C ASN A 143 11.54 21.57 5.63
N ASN A 144 12.57 21.60 4.78
CA ASN A 144 13.95 21.95 5.14
C ASN A 144 14.51 21.12 6.31
N ILE A 145 14.34 19.80 6.24
CA ILE A 145 14.91 18.88 7.24
C ILE A 145 16.42 18.81 7.07
N ASN A 146 17.13 19.10 8.15
CA ASN A 146 18.55 18.93 8.28
C ASN A 146 18.82 18.01 9.47
N LEU A 147 19.47 16.87 9.23
CA LEU A 147 19.72 15.85 10.22
C LEU A 147 20.97 15.06 9.85
N LYS A 148 21.88 14.95 10.79
CA LYS A 148 23.03 14.07 10.65
C LYS A 148 23.00 13.00 11.72
N VAL A 149 23.08 11.74 11.32
CA VAL A 149 23.00 10.55 12.18
C VAL A 149 24.28 9.78 12.07
N LYS A 150 24.94 9.57 13.19
CA LYS A 150 26.19 8.80 13.24
C LYS A 150 25.91 7.30 13.15
N LYS A 151 26.87 6.54 12.62
CA LYS A 151 26.80 5.08 12.70
C LYS A 151 26.62 4.62 14.14
N GLY A 152 25.69 3.72 14.37
CA GLY A 152 25.40 3.18 15.69
C GLY A 152 24.61 4.08 16.63
N GLU A 153 24.16 5.26 16.18
CA GLU A 153 23.36 6.18 16.97
C GLU A 153 21.89 5.74 17.02
N HIS A 154 21.29 5.79 18.21
CA HIS A 154 19.88 5.52 18.44
C HIS A 154 19.10 6.83 18.51
N ILE A 155 18.22 7.07 17.55
CA ILE A 155 17.43 8.29 17.42
C ILE A 155 15.96 8.00 17.63
N ALA A 156 15.34 8.74 18.54
CA ALA A 156 13.90 8.76 18.68
C ALA A 156 13.28 9.94 17.92
N ILE A 157 12.28 9.67 17.09
CA ILE A 157 11.51 10.66 16.35
C ILE A 157 10.13 10.77 17.01
N VAL A 158 9.86 11.93 17.61
CA VAL A 158 8.61 12.22 18.32
C VAL A 158 7.86 13.37 17.66
N GLY A 159 6.57 13.50 17.95
CA GLY A 159 5.74 14.57 17.39
C GLY A 159 4.29 14.14 17.27
N TYR A 160 3.40 15.11 17.12
CA TYR A 160 1.97 14.88 16.97
C TYR A 160 1.62 14.13 15.67
N ASN A 161 0.39 13.63 15.58
CA ASN A 161 -0.10 13.00 14.36
C ASN A 161 -0.07 14.01 13.19
N GLY A 162 0.41 13.56 12.04
CA GLY A 162 0.60 14.42 10.87
C GLY A 162 1.85 15.32 10.90
N ALA A 163 2.74 15.19 11.89
CA ALA A 163 4.00 15.95 11.95
C ALA A 163 4.99 15.58 10.83
N GLY A 164 4.83 14.44 10.14
CA GLY A 164 5.71 14.01 9.07
C GLY A 164 6.63 12.82 9.42
N LYS A 165 6.49 12.22 10.62
CA LYS A 165 7.36 11.12 11.11
C LYS A 165 7.44 9.94 10.12
N THR A 166 6.31 9.35 9.77
CA THR A 166 6.24 8.23 8.81
C THR A 166 6.73 8.62 7.42
N THR A 167 6.52 9.88 7.01
CA THR A 167 7.03 10.39 5.73
C THR A 167 8.55 10.48 5.73
N LEU A 168 9.16 10.94 6.83
CA LEU A 168 10.61 10.96 6.99
C LEU A 168 11.21 9.55 6.86
N ILE A 169 10.60 8.57 7.53
CA ILE A 169 11.02 7.16 7.41
C ILE A 169 10.90 6.64 5.97
N LYS A 170 9.81 6.95 5.28
CA LYS A 170 9.63 6.55 3.87
C LYS A 170 10.71 7.10 2.95
N LEU A 171 11.18 8.31 3.21
CA LEU A 171 12.32 8.90 2.49
C LEU A 171 13.64 8.20 2.85
N LEU A 172 13.88 7.92 4.13
CA LEU A 172 15.07 7.18 4.58
C LEU A 172 15.14 5.78 3.95
N MET A 173 14.00 5.12 3.77
CA MET A 173 13.90 3.82 3.07
C MET A 173 13.99 3.94 1.54
N ARG A 174 14.08 5.15 1.02
CA ARG A 174 14.01 5.41 -0.42
C ARG A 174 12.78 4.78 -1.08
N LEU A 175 11.60 4.91 -0.42
CA LEU A 175 10.30 4.62 -1.03
C LEU A 175 9.80 5.81 -1.84
N TYR A 176 10.36 6.98 -1.59
CA TYR A 176 10.16 8.23 -2.32
C TYR A 176 11.51 8.97 -2.38
N ASP A 177 11.72 9.73 -3.44
CA ASP A 177 12.82 10.69 -3.52
C ASP A 177 12.37 12.05 -2.96
N PRO A 178 13.25 12.83 -2.32
CA PRO A 178 12.90 14.17 -1.84
C PRO A 178 12.56 15.10 -3.01
N THR A 179 11.61 16.03 -2.81
CA THR A 179 11.28 17.06 -3.80
C THR A 179 12.45 18.04 -3.99
N SER A 180 13.18 18.34 -2.91
CA SER A 180 14.43 19.11 -2.94
C SER A 180 15.31 18.72 -1.76
N GLY A 181 16.59 19.09 -1.83
CA GLY A 181 17.61 18.67 -0.87
C GLY A 181 18.19 17.30 -1.21
N THR A 182 19.02 16.75 -0.33
CA THR A 182 19.74 15.49 -0.54
C THR A 182 19.72 14.64 0.72
N ILE A 183 19.64 13.33 0.52
CA ILE A 183 19.86 12.32 1.56
C ILE A 183 21.08 11.53 1.15
N SER A 184 22.08 11.50 2.01
CA SER A 184 23.34 10.80 1.75
C SER A 184 23.62 9.76 2.83
N TYR A 185 24.20 8.64 2.44
CA TYR A 185 24.69 7.58 3.30
C TYR A 185 26.11 7.19 2.88
N LYS A 186 27.01 7.07 3.84
CA LYS A 186 28.43 6.78 3.56
C LYS A 186 29.04 7.76 2.51
N ASN A 187 28.71 9.06 2.64
CA ASN A 187 29.14 10.17 1.77
C ASN A 187 28.63 10.15 0.32
N HIS A 188 27.74 9.25 -0.06
CA HIS A 188 27.08 9.22 -1.37
C HIS A 188 25.60 9.51 -1.25
N ASN A 189 25.01 10.16 -2.26
CA ASN A 189 23.59 10.34 -2.32
C ASN A 189 22.90 8.95 -2.42
N ILE A 190 21.86 8.71 -1.64
CA ILE A 190 21.15 7.42 -1.67
C ILE A 190 20.58 7.11 -3.04
N ASN A 191 20.36 8.12 -3.89
CA ASN A 191 19.87 7.95 -5.27
C ASN A 191 20.95 7.38 -6.21
N GLU A 192 22.23 7.44 -5.83
CA GLU A 192 23.34 6.89 -6.61
C GLU A 192 23.47 5.38 -6.40
N TYR A 193 22.94 4.84 -5.30
CA TYR A 193 22.98 3.40 -5.03
C TYR A 193 21.93 2.64 -5.81
N ASN A 194 22.21 1.36 -6.09
CA ASN A 194 21.15 0.44 -6.48
C ASN A 194 20.07 0.41 -5.38
N SER A 195 18.82 0.60 -5.75
CA SER A 195 17.71 0.72 -4.77
C SER A 195 17.47 -0.56 -3.96
N ALA A 196 17.71 -1.73 -4.55
CA ALA A 196 17.56 -3.00 -3.86
C ALA A 196 18.67 -3.20 -2.83
N ASP A 197 19.93 -2.88 -3.20
CA ASP A 197 21.07 -3.01 -2.30
C ASP A 197 20.97 -2.01 -1.15
N TYR A 198 20.58 -0.76 -1.43
CA TYR A 198 20.36 0.22 -0.38
C TYR A 198 19.27 -0.23 0.62
N ARG A 199 18.14 -0.75 0.13
CA ARG A 199 17.07 -1.25 0.99
C ARG A 199 17.46 -2.51 1.77
N ARG A 200 18.43 -3.29 1.29
CA ARG A 200 18.99 -4.42 2.08
C ARG A 200 19.65 -3.98 3.36
N LEU A 201 20.22 -2.76 3.39
CA LEU A 201 20.83 -2.18 4.59
C LEU A 201 19.82 -1.80 5.68
N ILE A 202 18.52 -1.74 5.35
CA ILE A 202 17.49 -1.21 6.25
C ILE A 202 16.53 -2.33 6.66
N GLY A 203 16.48 -2.64 7.94
CA GLY A 203 15.46 -3.48 8.56
C GLY A 203 14.33 -2.61 9.09
N VAL A 204 13.08 -3.01 8.87
CA VAL A 204 11.92 -2.20 9.29
C VAL A 204 10.91 -3.06 10.03
N VAL A 205 10.42 -2.54 11.14
CA VAL A 205 9.25 -3.07 11.84
C VAL A 205 8.17 -2.00 11.77
N PHE A 206 7.13 -2.24 10.98
CA PHE A 206 5.98 -1.33 10.83
C PHE A 206 4.90 -1.62 11.88
N GLN A 207 4.13 -0.59 12.20
CA GLN A 207 2.95 -0.72 13.04
C GLN A 207 1.85 -1.58 12.37
N ASP A 208 1.63 -1.40 11.07
CA ASP A 208 0.65 -2.07 10.24
C ASP A 208 1.25 -3.24 9.45
N PHE A 209 2.00 -4.10 10.13
CA PHE A 209 2.58 -5.28 9.51
C PHE A 209 1.50 -6.25 9.01
N GLN A 210 1.79 -6.94 7.91
CA GLN A 210 0.90 -7.95 7.33
C GLN A 210 1.53 -9.34 7.44
N MET A 211 0.67 -10.33 7.71
CA MET A 211 1.02 -11.74 7.57
C MET A 211 0.54 -12.24 6.21
N PHE A 212 1.34 -13.04 5.56
CA PHE A 212 1.04 -13.61 4.24
C PHE A 212 0.58 -15.05 4.38
N GLY A 213 -0.34 -15.47 3.49
CA GLY A 213 -0.78 -16.87 3.37
C GLY A 213 0.34 -17.76 2.79
N ALA A 214 1.39 -17.95 3.57
CA ALA A 214 2.60 -18.70 3.27
C ALA A 214 3.10 -19.37 4.53
N THR A 215 4.17 -20.16 4.47
CA THR A 215 4.76 -20.79 5.67
C THR A 215 5.30 -19.74 6.65
N LEU A 216 5.45 -20.12 7.91
CA LEU A 216 6.07 -19.27 8.93
C LEU A 216 7.49 -18.86 8.52
N ALA A 217 8.26 -19.80 7.96
CA ALA A 217 9.60 -19.51 7.44
C ALA A 217 9.60 -18.45 6.33
N GLU A 218 8.73 -18.58 5.33
CA GLU A 218 8.58 -17.60 4.24
C GLU A 218 8.11 -16.25 4.78
N ASN A 219 7.24 -16.23 5.79
CA ASN A 219 6.86 -15.00 6.46
C ASN A 219 8.02 -14.29 7.16
N VAL A 220 9.04 -15.01 7.65
CA VAL A 220 10.24 -14.42 8.23
C VAL A 220 11.20 -13.91 7.16
N VAL A 221 11.43 -14.71 6.12
CA VAL A 221 12.37 -14.39 5.03
C VAL A 221 11.80 -13.31 4.11
N MET A 222 10.47 -13.25 3.96
CA MET A 222 9.74 -12.41 3.01
C MET A 222 10.05 -12.73 1.55
N ASP A 223 10.34 -14.03 1.29
CA ASP A 223 10.61 -14.58 -0.03
C ASP A 223 10.25 -16.08 -0.06
N HIS A 224 10.09 -16.63 -1.25
CA HIS A 224 9.93 -18.07 -1.40
C HIS A 224 11.22 -18.79 -1.07
N LEU A 225 11.10 -19.85 -0.27
CA LEU A 225 12.23 -20.70 0.08
C LEU A 225 12.34 -21.84 -0.93
N GLN A 226 13.46 -21.92 -1.63
CA GLN A 226 13.79 -23.07 -2.46
C GLN A 226 14.36 -24.22 -1.61
N GLU A 227 14.11 -25.46 -2.02
CA GLU A 227 14.48 -26.65 -1.21
C GLU A 227 15.99 -26.74 -0.92
N ASP A 228 16.83 -26.29 -1.84
CA ASP A 228 18.28 -26.28 -1.72
C ASP A 228 18.84 -25.21 -0.75
N GLU A 229 18.08 -24.16 -0.49
CA GLU A 229 18.46 -23.08 0.46
C GLU A 229 17.95 -23.32 1.88
N LEU A 230 17.12 -24.34 2.06
CA LEU A 230 16.32 -24.54 3.28
C LEU A 230 17.20 -24.79 4.49
N GLU A 231 18.18 -25.72 4.40
CA GLU A 231 19.01 -26.12 5.54
C GLU A 231 19.88 -24.97 6.05
N GLU A 232 20.46 -24.18 5.15
CA GLU A 232 21.32 -23.06 5.52
C GLU A 232 20.52 -21.92 6.21
N LYS A 233 19.34 -21.61 5.68
CA LYS A 233 18.48 -20.53 6.19
C LYS A 233 17.70 -20.91 7.45
N MET A 234 17.40 -22.18 7.65
CA MET A 234 16.57 -22.69 8.78
C MET A 234 17.12 -22.28 10.14
N HIS A 235 18.42 -22.41 10.36
CA HIS A 235 19.04 -22.02 11.64
C HIS A 235 18.87 -20.51 11.90
N LYS A 236 19.08 -19.67 10.87
CA LYS A 236 18.95 -18.22 10.98
C LYS A 236 17.49 -17.80 11.20
N ILE A 237 16.54 -18.45 10.52
CA ILE A 237 15.10 -18.23 10.69
C ILE A 237 14.67 -18.56 12.12
N LYS A 238 15.04 -19.76 12.59
CA LYS A 238 14.72 -20.21 13.96
C LYS A 238 15.30 -19.28 15.01
N SER A 239 16.59 -18.92 14.87
CA SER A 239 17.24 -17.96 15.77
C SER A 239 16.53 -16.60 15.78
N SER A 240 16.11 -16.11 14.63
CA SER A 240 15.38 -14.83 14.52
C SER A 240 14.01 -14.87 15.22
N LEU A 241 13.30 -15.99 15.14
CA LEU A 241 12.02 -16.20 15.85
C LEU A 241 12.23 -16.31 17.36
N ILE A 242 13.27 -17.02 17.81
CA ILE A 242 13.62 -17.10 19.23
C ILE A 242 13.96 -15.71 19.78
N ASN A 243 14.81 -14.96 19.07
CA ASN A 243 15.22 -13.61 19.46
C ASN A 243 14.05 -12.61 19.50
N SER A 244 13.00 -12.82 18.72
CA SER A 244 11.77 -12.02 18.76
C SER A 244 10.80 -12.44 19.88
N GLY A 245 11.12 -13.46 20.67
CA GLY A 245 10.27 -14.00 21.74
C GLY A 245 9.15 -14.91 21.23
N PHE A 246 9.28 -15.51 20.04
CA PHE A 246 8.27 -16.42 19.46
C PHE A 246 8.52 -17.91 19.82
N GLU A 247 9.55 -18.21 20.62
CA GLU A 247 10.01 -19.57 20.91
C GLU A 247 8.91 -20.48 21.48
N GLU A 248 8.17 -20.00 22.47
CA GLU A 248 7.11 -20.79 23.13
C GLU A 248 6.03 -21.23 22.12
N LYS A 249 5.62 -20.34 21.22
CA LYS A 249 4.66 -20.67 20.19
C LYS A 249 5.25 -21.60 19.15
N LEU A 250 6.49 -21.34 18.69
CA LEU A 250 7.18 -22.18 17.72
C LEU A 250 7.26 -23.64 18.17
N ASN A 251 7.54 -23.88 19.44
CA ASN A 251 7.62 -25.22 20.02
C ASN A 251 6.26 -25.95 20.11
N LYS A 252 5.15 -25.22 20.00
CA LYS A 252 3.78 -25.78 20.01
C LYS A 252 3.23 -26.06 18.62
N LEU A 253 3.91 -25.60 17.54
CA LEU A 253 3.50 -25.82 16.17
C LEU A 253 3.90 -27.23 15.71
N GLU A 254 2.93 -28.01 15.21
CA GLU A 254 3.18 -29.39 14.74
C GLU A 254 4.17 -29.42 13.56
N ASP A 255 3.99 -28.52 12.58
CA ASP A 255 4.85 -28.41 11.39
C ASP A 255 6.01 -27.41 11.56
N GLY A 256 6.20 -26.86 12.78
CA GLY A 256 7.28 -25.94 13.12
C GLY A 256 7.36 -24.74 12.16
N LEU A 257 8.50 -24.58 11.48
CA LEU A 257 8.74 -23.49 10.53
C LEU A 257 7.91 -23.61 9.24
N PHE A 258 7.41 -24.80 8.91
CA PHE A 258 6.57 -25.04 7.73
C PHE A 258 5.08 -24.87 7.99
N THR A 259 4.69 -24.50 9.20
CA THR A 259 3.31 -24.20 9.53
C THR A 259 2.78 -23.10 8.60
N GLN A 260 1.68 -23.39 7.93
CA GLN A 260 0.97 -22.38 7.09
C GLN A 260 0.37 -21.31 7.99
N VAL A 261 0.63 -20.05 7.66
CA VAL A 261 0.06 -18.89 8.35
C VAL A 261 -1.27 -18.57 7.68
N THR A 262 -2.31 -18.42 8.50
CA THR A 262 -3.72 -18.23 8.15
C THR A 262 -4.46 -19.47 7.67
N THR A 263 -5.71 -19.57 8.09
CA THR A 263 -6.66 -20.63 7.69
C THR A 263 -7.40 -20.30 6.39
N GLU A 264 -7.19 -19.11 5.81
CA GLU A 264 -7.90 -18.67 4.59
C GLU A 264 -7.58 -19.51 3.36
N PHE A 265 -6.34 -19.98 3.25
CA PHE A 265 -5.86 -20.74 2.08
C PHE A 265 -5.62 -22.23 2.39
N ASP A 266 -5.34 -22.57 3.65
CA ASP A 266 -5.16 -23.94 4.10
C ASP A 266 -5.91 -24.17 5.42
N LYS A 267 -6.82 -25.17 5.45
CA LYS A 267 -7.59 -25.53 6.66
C LYS A 267 -6.72 -26.02 7.82
N LYS A 268 -5.50 -26.45 7.55
CA LYS A 268 -4.50 -26.82 8.58
C LYS A 268 -3.66 -25.62 9.04
N GLY A 269 -3.83 -24.47 8.40
CA GLY A 269 -3.13 -23.25 8.75
C GLY A 269 -3.46 -22.79 10.17
N VAL A 270 -2.58 -21.97 10.73
CA VAL A 270 -2.71 -21.43 12.09
C VAL A 270 -2.84 -19.91 12.00
N ASP A 271 -3.94 -19.39 12.57
CA ASP A 271 -4.09 -17.95 12.75
C ASP A 271 -3.36 -17.52 14.03
N PHE A 272 -2.41 -16.62 13.90
CA PHE A 272 -1.69 -16.07 15.04
C PHE A 272 -2.45 -14.92 15.68
N SER A 273 -2.36 -14.81 17.01
CA SER A 273 -2.85 -13.62 17.73
C SER A 273 -2.09 -12.35 17.28
N GLY A 274 -2.62 -11.16 17.58
CA GLY A 274 -1.95 -9.90 17.23
C GLY A 274 -0.52 -9.81 17.78
N GLY A 275 -0.31 -10.23 19.04
CA GLY A 275 1.02 -10.27 19.66
C GLY A 275 1.96 -11.31 19.05
N GLU A 276 1.46 -12.50 18.70
CA GLU A 276 2.24 -13.54 18.02
C GLU A 276 2.66 -13.08 16.62
N SER A 277 1.74 -12.51 15.85
CA SER A 277 2.01 -11.94 14.53
C SER A 277 3.04 -10.81 14.59
N GLN A 278 2.97 -9.98 15.63
CA GLN A 278 3.95 -8.92 15.87
C GLN A 278 5.35 -9.47 16.13
N LYS A 279 5.48 -10.54 16.93
CA LYS A 279 6.76 -11.22 17.16
C LYS A 279 7.34 -11.77 15.85
N VAL A 280 6.50 -12.31 14.95
CA VAL A 280 6.94 -12.74 13.61
C VAL A 280 7.37 -11.52 12.77
N ALA A 281 6.65 -10.40 12.79
CA ALA A 281 7.06 -9.20 12.07
C ALA A 281 8.41 -8.66 12.56
N ILE A 282 8.70 -8.76 13.86
CA ILE A 282 9.98 -8.35 14.44
C ILE A 282 11.09 -9.34 14.06
N SER A 283 10.79 -10.64 13.97
CA SER A 283 11.79 -11.64 13.53
C SER A 283 12.32 -11.35 12.11
N ARG A 284 11.56 -10.68 11.25
CA ARG A 284 12.01 -10.21 9.93
C ARG A 284 13.21 -9.27 10.04
N ALA A 285 13.18 -8.36 11.03
CA ALA A 285 14.28 -7.42 11.27
C ALA A 285 15.53 -8.12 11.80
N PHE A 286 15.37 -9.13 12.67
CA PHE A 286 16.46 -9.98 13.13
C PHE A 286 17.06 -10.80 11.99
N TYR A 287 16.21 -11.43 11.18
CA TYR A 287 16.65 -12.25 10.05
C TYR A 287 17.43 -11.44 9.01
N LYS A 288 16.98 -10.21 8.73
CA LYS A 288 17.61 -9.33 7.76
C LYS A 288 19.01 -8.88 8.19
N ASP A 289 19.26 -8.76 9.50
CA ASP A 289 20.53 -8.30 10.10
C ASP A 289 21.09 -7.02 9.48
N ALA A 290 20.19 -6.04 9.32
CA ALA A 290 20.45 -4.79 8.62
C ALA A 290 21.36 -3.84 9.42
N GLU A 291 22.09 -2.92 8.75
CA GLU A 291 22.93 -1.89 9.37
C GLU A 291 22.09 -0.76 10.02
N ILE A 292 20.92 -0.49 9.44
CA ILE A 292 19.97 0.53 9.91
C ILE A 292 18.67 -0.17 10.29
N LEU A 293 18.17 0.08 11.49
CA LEU A 293 16.93 -0.49 11.99
C LEU A 293 15.90 0.64 12.21
N ILE A 294 14.72 0.46 11.65
CA ILE A 294 13.60 1.40 11.79
C ILE A 294 12.46 0.69 12.51
N MET A 295 11.98 1.30 13.58
CA MET A 295 10.94 0.77 14.44
C MET A 295 9.81 1.78 14.55
N ASP A 296 8.69 1.48 13.87
CA ASP A 296 7.50 2.33 13.86
C ASP A 296 6.43 1.72 14.77
N GLU A 297 6.35 2.21 16.01
CA GLU A 297 5.40 1.79 17.05
C GLU A 297 5.30 0.26 17.26
N PRO A 298 6.42 -0.42 17.47
CA PRO A 298 6.46 -1.88 17.44
C PRO A 298 5.72 -2.56 18.60
N SER A 299 5.31 -1.84 19.65
CA SER A 299 4.63 -2.38 20.84
C SER A 299 3.16 -2.00 20.98
N SER A 300 2.55 -1.39 19.95
CA SER A 300 1.21 -0.80 20.05
C SER A 300 0.09 -1.78 20.41
N ALA A 301 0.25 -3.08 20.12
CA ALA A 301 -0.76 -4.12 20.33
C ALA A 301 -0.42 -5.12 21.47
N LEU A 302 0.64 -4.85 22.24
CA LEU A 302 1.12 -5.76 23.28
C LEU A 302 0.64 -5.34 24.67
N ASP A 303 0.48 -6.36 25.55
CA ASP A 303 0.35 -6.15 26.98
C ASP A 303 1.68 -5.69 27.61
N PRO A 304 1.70 -5.14 28.83
CA PRO A 304 2.90 -4.57 29.44
C PRO A 304 4.07 -5.55 29.62
N ILE A 305 3.79 -6.84 29.83
CA ILE A 305 4.82 -7.86 30.01
C ILE A 305 5.46 -8.19 28.67
N ALA A 306 4.62 -8.44 27.64
CA ALA A 306 5.08 -8.69 26.30
C ALA A 306 5.81 -7.48 25.70
N GLU A 307 5.38 -6.25 26.02
CA GLU A 307 6.09 -5.00 25.64
C GLU A 307 7.50 -4.93 26.26
N TYR A 308 7.63 -5.27 27.53
CA TYR A 308 8.93 -5.28 28.20
C TYR A 308 9.89 -6.31 27.56
N GLU A 309 9.42 -7.54 27.34
CA GLU A 309 10.20 -8.60 26.68
C GLU A 309 10.62 -8.18 25.27
N LEU A 310 9.69 -7.57 24.52
CA LEU A 310 9.95 -7.06 23.20
C LEU A 310 11.03 -5.98 23.20
N ASN A 311 10.90 -4.97 24.05
CA ASN A 311 11.88 -3.88 24.14
C ASN A 311 13.28 -4.44 24.44
N LYS A 312 13.40 -5.42 25.33
CA LYS A 312 14.67 -6.10 25.63
C LYS A 312 15.22 -6.86 24.41
N ALA A 313 14.36 -7.54 23.65
CA ALA A 313 14.75 -8.21 22.41
C ALA A 313 15.24 -7.17 21.38
N MET A 314 14.52 -6.04 21.24
CA MET A 314 14.87 -4.98 20.33
C MET A 314 16.18 -4.28 20.68
N GLU A 315 16.46 -4.02 21.96
CA GLU A 315 17.76 -3.53 22.43
C GLU A 315 18.90 -4.47 22.00
N THR A 316 18.65 -5.78 22.07
CA THR A 316 19.63 -6.77 21.62
C THR A 316 19.85 -6.72 20.10
N ALA A 317 18.76 -6.56 19.32
CA ALA A 317 18.84 -6.39 17.85
C ALA A 317 19.52 -5.09 17.43
N ALA A 318 19.39 -4.06 18.25
CA ALA A 318 19.89 -2.71 18.00
C ALA A 318 21.40 -2.57 18.24
N LYS A 319 22.04 -3.52 18.95
CA LYS A 319 23.47 -3.41 19.29
C LYS A 319 24.35 -3.21 18.06
N GLY A 320 25.09 -2.09 18.05
CA GLY A 320 26.03 -1.72 16.98
C GLY A 320 25.36 -1.26 15.67
N LYS A 321 24.03 -1.11 15.65
CA LYS A 321 23.26 -0.65 14.51
C LYS A 321 22.80 0.78 14.70
N THR A 322 22.56 1.49 13.61
CA THR A 322 21.88 2.78 13.66
C THR A 322 20.37 2.53 13.78
N VAL A 323 19.71 3.15 14.75
CA VAL A 323 18.30 2.87 15.04
C VAL A 323 17.46 4.12 15.01
N PHE A 324 16.32 4.04 14.33
CA PHE A 324 15.27 5.05 14.36
C PHE A 324 14.03 4.49 15.07
N TYR A 325 13.68 5.08 16.18
CA TYR A 325 12.45 4.77 16.90
C TYR A 325 11.39 5.82 16.60
N ILE A 326 10.23 5.41 16.12
CA ILE A 326 9.02 6.24 16.13
C ILE A 326 8.14 5.69 17.23
N SER A 327 7.83 6.49 18.22
CA SER A 327 6.91 6.10 19.27
C SER A 327 6.02 7.27 19.69
N HIS A 328 4.76 6.96 19.91
CA HIS A 328 3.85 7.85 20.62
C HIS A 328 3.98 7.71 22.14
N ARG A 329 4.65 6.65 22.62
CA ARG A 329 4.95 6.42 24.03
C ARG A 329 6.34 6.97 24.35
N LEU A 330 6.38 8.10 25.01
CA LEU A 330 7.66 8.77 25.33
C LEU A 330 8.55 7.96 26.28
N SER A 331 7.98 7.00 27.04
CA SER A 331 8.75 6.08 27.89
C SER A 331 9.80 5.30 27.11
N THR A 332 9.48 4.86 25.89
CA THR A 332 10.40 4.11 25.01
C THR A 332 11.46 4.99 24.34
N THR A 333 11.25 6.31 24.31
CA THR A 333 12.18 7.25 23.67
C THR A 333 13.24 7.78 24.64
N ARG A 334 13.08 7.53 25.94
CA ARG A 334 13.97 8.03 27.01
C ARG A 334 15.41 7.59 26.85
N ASP A 335 15.59 6.34 26.41
CA ASP A 335 16.89 5.68 26.37
C ASP A 335 17.59 5.86 25.01
N ALA A 336 17.00 6.64 24.10
CA ALA A 336 17.66 7.02 22.86
C ALA A 336 18.82 8.01 23.11
N ASP A 337 19.89 7.89 22.32
CA ASP A 337 21.04 8.81 22.38
C ASP A 337 20.61 10.24 22.06
N ARG A 338 19.62 10.39 21.16
CA ARG A 338 19.10 11.68 20.72
C ARG A 338 17.62 11.57 20.34
N ILE A 339 16.89 12.59 20.74
CA ILE A 339 15.45 12.73 20.44
C ILE A 339 15.28 13.91 19.49
N ILE A 340 14.45 13.72 18.47
CA ILE A 340 14.10 14.73 17.49
C ILE A 340 12.60 14.98 17.58
N MET A 341 12.21 16.20 17.91
CA MET A 341 10.82 16.63 17.92
C MET A 341 10.44 17.20 16.56
N LEU A 342 9.50 16.55 15.90
CA LEU A 342 8.94 16.99 14.62
C LEU A 342 7.60 17.70 14.84
N GLU A 343 7.45 18.87 14.22
CA GLU A 343 6.18 19.59 14.13
C GLU A 343 6.03 20.24 12.76
N GLN A 344 4.85 20.05 12.14
CA GLN A 344 4.52 20.62 10.82
C GLN A 344 5.61 20.40 9.75
N GLY A 345 6.24 19.23 9.78
CA GLY A 345 7.28 18.87 8.84
C GLY A 345 8.66 19.48 9.09
N GLN A 346 8.90 20.06 10.25
CA GLN A 346 10.18 20.65 10.63
C GLN A 346 10.70 20.03 11.93
N ILE A 347 12.01 19.97 12.10
CA ILE A 347 12.65 19.66 13.38
C ILE A 347 12.64 20.95 14.22
N ILE A 348 11.91 20.90 15.33
CA ILE A 348 11.76 22.08 16.22
C ILE A 348 12.62 21.99 17.48
N GLU A 349 12.90 20.78 17.95
CA GLU A 349 13.75 20.50 19.11
C GLU A 349 14.58 19.24 18.84
N GLU A 350 15.82 19.25 19.34
CA GLU A 350 16.76 18.15 19.21
C GLU A 350 17.68 18.11 20.44
N GLY A 351 17.86 16.92 21.02
CA GLY A 351 18.72 16.76 22.20
C GLY A 351 18.47 15.42 22.92
N THR A 352 19.13 15.21 24.04
CA THR A 352 18.85 14.09 24.94
C THR A 352 17.57 14.34 25.72
N HIS A 353 16.98 13.31 26.29
CA HIS A 353 15.80 13.40 27.15
C HIS A 353 15.97 14.48 28.25
N ALA A 354 17.08 14.45 28.96
CA ALA A 354 17.36 15.40 30.03
C ALA A 354 17.49 16.85 29.54
N GLN A 355 18.14 17.07 28.39
CA GLN A 355 18.27 18.37 27.77
C GLN A 355 16.92 18.93 27.33
N LEU A 356 16.09 18.14 26.67
CA LEU A 356 14.78 18.58 26.19
C LEU A 356 13.80 18.85 27.33
N LEU A 357 13.86 18.09 28.41
CA LEU A 357 13.08 18.41 29.63
C LEU A 357 13.51 19.71 30.26
N ALA A 358 14.83 19.97 30.38
CA ALA A 358 15.36 21.19 30.94
C ALA A 358 15.02 22.43 30.10
N GLN A 359 14.88 22.31 28.79
CA GLN A 359 14.44 23.39 27.88
C GLN A 359 12.97 23.80 28.11
N ASN A 360 12.18 22.94 28.76
CA ASN A 360 10.75 23.15 29.02
C ASN A 360 9.94 23.53 27.74
N GLY A 361 10.36 22.98 26.61
CA GLY A 361 9.75 23.18 25.29
C GLY A 361 8.55 22.26 25.03
N LYS A 362 8.25 22.04 23.75
CA LYS A 362 7.11 21.20 23.32
C LYS A 362 7.30 19.73 23.70
N TYR A 363 8.54 19.23 23.64
CA TYR A 363 8.86 17.88 24.12
C TYR A 363 8.53 17.72 25.60
N ALA A 364 8.96 18.67 26.45
CA ALA A 364 8.66 18.63 27.88
C ALA A 364 7.15 18.69 28.16
N GLN A 365 6.41 19.54 27.45
CA GLN A 365 4.95 19.61 27.54
C GLN A 365 4.28 18.30 27.19
N MET A 366 4.71 17.67 26.08
CA MET A 366 4.22 16.38 25.62
C MET A 366 4.53 15.27 26.65
N TRP A 367 5.74 15.28 27.22
CA TRP A 367 6.15 14.34 28.27
C TRP A 367 5.26 14.47 29.51
N HIS A 368 5.09 15.68 30.05
CA HIS A 368 4.27 15.91 31.25
C HIS A 368 2.79 15.55 31.02
N THR A 369 2.28 15.80 29.84
CA THR A 369 0.90 15.39 29.50
C THR A 369 0.73 13.88 29.49
N GLN A 370 1.70 13.14 28.98
CA GLN A 370 1.65 11.67 29.00
C GLN A 370 1.90 11.11 30.40
N ALA A 371 2.88 11.63 31.14
CA ALA A 371 3.18 11.20 32.50
C ALA A 371 2.01 11.48 33.47
N GLY A 372 1.28 12.58 33.27
CA GLY A 372 0.09 12.90 34.05
C GLY A 372 -1.10 11.96 33.84
N ASN A 373 -1.14 11.22 32.74
CA ASN A 373 -2.17 10.21 32.47
C ASN A 373 -1.88 8.84 33.13
N TYR A 374 -0.69 8.67 33.73
CA TYR A 374 -0.29 7.44 34.44
C TYR A 374 -0.28 7.59 35.97
N ASN A 375 -0.59 8.79 36.51
CA ASN A 375 -0.85 9.07 37.91
C ASN A 375 -2.36 9.24 38.14
#